data_f5146c80f5b8c63e1b7498ef243366fb
#
_entry.id   f5146c80f5b8c63e1b7498ef243366fb
#
_cell.length_a   1.000
_cell.length_b   1.000
_cell.length_c   1.000
_cell.angle_alpha   90.00
_cell.angle_beta   90.00
_cell.angle_gamma   90.00
#
_symmetry.space_group_name_H-M   'P 1'
#
loop_
_entity.id
_entity.type
_entity.pdbx_description
1 polymer ?
#
loop_
_entity_poly.entity_id
_entity_poly.type
_entity_poly.pdbx_seq_one_letter_code
_entity_poly.pdbx_strand_id
1 'polypeptide(L)'
;MISRRDFLQVSMAASALYGASGFGNWGRLAAQQALTQDQLLEFETYGNVSLIHITDIHAQLKPIYFREPSINMGMGDNKGAVPHITGADFRKAYGIADGSPSAYALTHDDFTSLAQGYGRVGGLDRMATVINAIRADRPDALLLDGGDTWHGSMTCHHTEGQDMV
;
A
#
# COMPACT_ATOMS: atom_id res chain seq x y z
N MET A 1 -17.06 -8.36 17.26
CA MET A 1 -15.63 -7.98 17.35
C MET A 1 -14.83 -8.91 16.47
N ILE A 2 -14.12 -8.37 15.51
CA ILE A 2 -13.29 -9.17 14.58
C ILE A 2 -11.92 -9.29 15.22
N SER A 3 -11.45 -10.51 15.50
CA SER A 3 -10.11 -10.75 16.02
C SER A 3 -9.05 -10.46 14.94
N ARG A 4 -7.76 -10.26 15.33
CA ARG A 4 -6.63 -10.12 14.37
C ARG A 4 -6.59 -11.30 13.39
N ARG A 5 -6.97 -12.48 13.84
CA ARG A 5 -7.05 -13.68 13.03
C ARG A 5 -8.19 -13.59 12.02
N ASP A 6 -9.34 -13.06 12.43
CA ASP A 6 -10.49 -12.83 11.56
C ASP A 6 -10.19 -11.74 10.52
N PHE A 7 -9.47 -10.69 10.91
CA PHE A 7 -9.00 -9.65 9.97
C PHE A 7 -8.07 -10.25 8.90
N LEU A 8 -7.10 -11.06 9.30
CA LEU A 8 -6.22 -11.75 8.34
C LEU A 8 -6.99 -12.76 7.48
N GLN A 9 -7.97 -13.46 8.05
CA GLN A 9 -8.81 -14.39 7.29
C GLN A 9 -9.75 -13.65 6.33
N VAL A 10 -10.33 -12.53 6.73
CA VAL A 10 -11.13 -11.66 5.85
C VAL A 10 -10.27 -11.04 4.75
N SER A 11 -9.05 -10.63 5.06
CA SER A 11 -8.10 -10.13 4.06
C SER A 11 -7.68 -11.20 3.07
N MET A 12 -7.47 -12.45 3.53
CA MET A 12 -7.18 -13.60 2.66
C MET A 12 -8.43 -14.06 1.88
N ALA A 13 -9.60 -14.05 2.49
CA ALA A 13 -10.86 -14.36 1.81
C ALA A 13 -11.25 -13.30 0.78
N ALA A 14 -11.01 -12.02 1.08
CA ALA A 14 -11.13 -10.95 0.11
C ALA A 14 -10.17 -11.17 -1.07
N SER A 15 -8.92 -11.55 -0.82
CA SER A 15 -7.94 -11.88 -1.85
C SER A 15 -8.35 -13.07 -2.71
N ALA A 16 -8.96 -14.10 -2.12
CA ALA A 16 -9.43 -15.30 -2.83
C ALA A 16 -10.70 -15.03 -3.67
N LEU A 17 -11.60 -14.19 -3.19
CA LEU A 17 -12.76 -13.71 -3.94
C LEU A 17 -12.34 -12.78 -5.09
N TYR A 18 -11.24 -12.05 -4.93
CA TYR A 18 -10.64 -11.22 -5.96
C TYR A 18 -10.08 -12.03 -7.16
N GLY A 19 -9.67 -13.27 -6.94
CA GLY A 19 -9.13 -14.13 -8.01
C GLY A 19 -10.18 -14.77 -8.93
N ALA A 20 -11.46 -14.71 -8.60
CA ALA A 20 -12.50 -15.53 -9.27
C ALA A 20 -13.40 -14.80 -10.26
N SER A 21 -13.33 -13.50 -10.43
CA SER A 21 -14.23 -12.77 -11.32
C SER A 21 -13.59 -11.60 -12.06
N GLY A 22 -13.90 -11.52 -13.34
CA GLY A 22 -13.32 -10.60 -14.32
C GLY A 22 -13.37 -9.11 -13.95
N PHE A 23 -12.38 -8.39 -14.39
CA PHE A 23 -11.94 -7.02 -14.05
C PHE A 23 -12.97 -5.89 -14.20
N GLY A 24 -14.09 -6.10 -14.89
CA GLY A 24 -15.00 -5.01 -15.26
C GLY A 24 -15.84 -4.38 -14.14
N ASN A 25 -16.00 -5.06 -13.00
CA ASN A 25 -16.89 -4.61 -11.91
C ASN A 25 -16.19 -4.34 -10.58
N TRP A 26 -14.91 -4.57 -10.48
CA TRP A 26 -14.20 -4.63 -9.20
C TRP A 26 -13.98 -3.27 -8.55
N GLY A 27 -13.69 -2.24 -9.34
CA GLY A 27 -13.58 -0.88 -8.81
C GLY A 27 -14.91 -0.41 -8.16
N ARG A 28 -16.04 -0.89 -8.67
CA ARG A 28 -17.37 -0.62 -8.11
C ARG A 28 -17.68 -1.48 -6.88
N LEU A 29 -17.28 -2.75 -6.89
CA LEU A 29 -17.50 -3.65 -5.75
C LEU A 29 -16.55 -3.33 -4.58
N ALA A 30 -15.30 -2.97 -4.86
CA ALA A 30 -14.39 -2.46 -3.83
C ALA A 30 -14.88 -1.13 -3.26
N ALA A 31 -15.51 -0.28 -4.05
CA ALA A 31 -16.13 0.95 -3.58
C ALA A 31 -17.46 0.70 -2.84
N GLN A 32 -18.14 -0.40 -3.12
CA GLN A 32 -19.41 -0.76 -2.47
C GLN A 32 -19.23 -1.63 -1.20
N GLN A 33 -18.09 -2.27 -1.04
CA GLN A 33 -17.64 -2.96 0.19
C GLN A 33 -16.44 -2.25 0.82
N ALA A 34 -16.23 -0.98 0.48
CA ALA A 34 -15.21 -0.19 1.13
C ALA A 34 -15.50 -0.20 2.62
N LEU A 35 -14.62 -0.85 3.38
CA LEU A 35 -14.54 -0.67 4.81
C LEU A 35 -14.60 0.83 5.05
N THR A 36 -15.54 1.29 5.84
CA THR A 36 -15.57 2.70 6.22
C THR A 36 -14.30 3.02 7.01
N GLN A 37 -13.91 4.29 7.03
CA GLN A 37 -12.77 4.71 7.85
C GLN A 37 -12.94 4.25 9.30
N ASP A 38 -14.16 4.32 9.83
CA ASP A 38 -14.48 3.87 11.18
C ASP A 38 -14.22 2.36 11.36
N GLN A 39 -14.63 1.53 10.40
CA GLN A 39 -14.37 0.08 10.43
C GLN A 39 -12.87 -0.25 10.36
N LEU A 40 -12.05 0.54 9.66
CA LEU A 40 -10.60 0.37 9.62
C LEU A 40 -9.93 0.72 10.94
N LEU A 41 -10.54 1.62 11.72
CA LEU A 41 -10.02 2.08 13.00
C LEU A 41 -10.64 1.32 14.19
N GLU A 42 -11.65 0.46 13.94
CA GLU A 42 -12.31 -0.35 14.95
C GLU A 42 -11.48 -1.60 15.27
N PHE A 43 -10.66 -1.54 16.29
CA PHE A 43 -9.91 -2.68 16.80
C PHE A 43 -9.89 -2.68 18.34
N GLU A 44 -9.81 -3.89 18.90
CA GLU A 44 -9.74 -4.04 20.36
C GLU A 44 -8.54 -3.31 20.94
N THR A 45 -8.79 -2.55 22.00
CA THR A 45 -7.73 -1.87 22.74
C THR A 45 -7.20 -2.80 23.84
N TYR A 46 -5.87 -2.91 23.91
CA TYR A 46 -5.17 -3.63 24.97
C TYR A 46 -4.25 -2.64 25.71
N GLY A 47 -4.36 -2.63 27.02
CA GLY A 47 -3.55 -1.73 27.85
C GLY A 47 -4.16 -0.34 28.02
N ASN A 48 -3.35 0.60 28.47
CA ASN A 48 -3.75 1.94 28.88
C ASN A 48 -3.01 3.07 28.16
N VAL A 49 -2.25 2.76 27.13
CA VAL A 49 -1.49 3.71 26.31
C VAL A 49 -1.81 3.46 24.83
N SER A 50 -2.06 4.54 24.10
CA SER A 50 -2.21 4.49 22.64
C SER A 50 -1.00 5.11 21.97
N LEU A 51 -0.41 4.37 21.04
CA LEU A 51 0.70 4.83 20.21
C LEU A 51 0.25 4.82 18.74
N ILE A 52 0.46 5.95 18.06
CA ILE A 52 0.36 6.06 16.61
C ILE A 52 1.80 6.06 16.10
N HIS A 53 2.17 5.05 15.34
CA HIS A 53 3.50 4.95 14.76
C HIS A 53 3.43 5.10 13.25
N ILE A 54 4.20 6.05 12.72
CA ILE A 54 4.41 6.28 11.30
C ILE A 54 5.89 6.07 10.98
N THR A 55 6.19 5.68 9.75
CA THR A 55 7.57 5.48 9.29
C THR A 55 7.60 5.43 7.76
N ASP A 56 8.77 5.66 7.16
CA ASP A 56 9.03 5.45 5.73
C ASP A 56 8.07 6.20 4.80
N ILE A 57 7.78 7.45 5.10
CA ILE A 57 6.90 8.29 4.26
C ILE A 57 7.59 8.67 2.95
N HIS A 58 8.93 8.70 2.95
CA HIS A 58 9.76 8.98 1.78
C HIS A 58 9.39 10.26 1.03
N ALA A 59 9.07 11.31 1.79
CA ALA A 59 8.69 12.64 1.28
C ALA A 59 7.50 12.61 0.29
N GLN A 60 6.57 11.67 0.47
CA GLN A 60 5.37 11.58 -0.34
C GLN A 60 4.28 12.49 0.22
N LEU A 61 4.35 13.79 -0.10
CA LEU A 61 3.40 14.79 0.39
C LEU A 61 1.98 14.60 -0.17
N LYS A 62 1.87 14.26 -1.45
CA LYS A 62 0.59 14.10 -2.17
C LYS A 62 0.39 12.68 -2.65
N PRO A 63 -0.87 12.21 -2.76
CA PRO A 63 -1.16 10.92 -3.37
C PRO A 63 -0.71 10.87 -4.82
N ILE A 64 -0.05 9.80 -5.22
CA ILE A 64 0.49 9.60 -6.56
C ILE A 64 0.06 8.25 -7.13
N TYR A 65 0.12 8.12 -8.44
CA TYR A 65 0.13 6.83 -9.11
C TYR A 65 1.54 6.27 -9.01
N PHE A 66 1.87 5.80 -7.81
CA PHE A 66 3.21 5.37 -7.52
C PHE A 66 3.39 3.91 -7.83
N ARG A 67 4.43 3.65 -8.61
CA ARG A 67 5.02 2.35 -8.74
C ARG A 67 6.43 2.47 -9.27
N GLU A 68 7.38 2.05 -8.50
CA GLU A 68 8.72 1.86 -9.02
C GLU A 68 8.75 0.64 -9.95
N PRO A 69 9.34 0.77 -11.14
CA PRO A 69 9.63 -0.40 -11.96
C PRO A 69 10.46 -1.37 -11.14
N SER A 70 10.03 -2.62 -11.06
CA SER A 70 10.80 -3.66 -10.40
C SER A 70 12.09 -3.89 -11.20
N ILE A 71 13.22 -3.60 -10.60
CA ILE A 71 14.54 -3.88 -11.17
C ILE A 71 15.16 -4.98 -10.32
N ASN A 72 15.42 -6.12 -10.94
CA ASN A 72 16.12 -7.21 -10.31
C ASN A 72 17.11 -7.82 -11.32
N MET A 73 18.32 -7.31 -11.29
CA MET A 73 19.34 -7.67 -12.28
C MET A 73 20.20 -8.83 -11.79
N GLY A 74 20.17 -9.93 -12.52
CA GLY A 74 21.18 -10.97 -12.41
C GLY A 74 22.41 -10.65 -13.25
N MET A 75 23.58 -11.04 -12.76
CA MET A 75 24.85 -10.91 -13.47
C MET A 75 25.39 -12.29 -13.87
N GLY A 76 26.12 -12.35 -15.00
CA GLY A 76 26.69 -13.59 -15.48
C GLY A 76 25.61 -14.66 -15.74
N ASP A 77 25.81 -15.85 -15.21
CA ASP A 77 24.91 -17.00 -15.37
C ASP A 77 23.55 -16.83 -14.67
N ASN A 78 23.43 -15.86 -13.78
CA ASN A 78 22.17 -15.57 -13.08
C ASN A 78 21.27 -14.62 -13.87
N LYS A 79 21.68 -14.13 -15.02
CA LYS A 79 20.88 -13.22 -15.84
C LYS A 79 19.62 -13.92 -16.34
N GLY A 80 18.47 -13.41 -15.94
CA GLY A 80 17.16 -13.97 -16.31
C GLY A 80 16.80 -15.28 -15.60
N ALA A 81 17.59 -15.69 -14.62
CA ALA A 81 17.26 -16.81 -13.75
C ALA A 81 16.47 -16.32 -12.51
N VAL A 82 15.62 -17.17 -11.96
CA VAL A 82 14.93 -16.89 -10.67
C VAL A 82 15.98 -16.81 -9.55
N PRO A 83 15.94 -15.82 -8.68
CA PRO A 83 14.93 -14.76 -8.50
C PRO A 83 15.17 -13.47 -9.33
N HIS A 84 16.14 -13.45 -10.23
CA HIS A 84 16.57 -12.25 -10.98
C HIS A 84 15.73 -12.02 -12.24
N ILE A 85 14.42 -11.99 -12.04
CA ILE A 85 13.40 -11.77 -13.09
C ILE A 85 12.36 -10.73 -12.61
N THR A 86 11.74 -10.04 -13.54
CA THR A 86 10.71 -9.03 -13.29
C THR A 86 9.57 -9.15 -14.31
N GLY A 87 8.50 -8.41 -14.12
CA GLY A 87 7.42 -8.28 -15.08
C GLY A 87 6.76 -9.60 -15.43
N ALA A 88 6.57 -9.85 -16.73
CA ALA A 88 5.88 -11.04 -17.23
C ALA A 88 6.58 -12.35 -16.85
N ASP A 89 7.93 -12.37 -16.87
CA ASP A 89 8.69 -13.53 -16.48
C ASP A 89 8.51 -13.86 -14.99
N PHE A 90 8.49 -12.84 -14.14
CA PHE A 90 8.19 -13.00 -12.73
C PHE A 90 6.79 -13.57 -12.51
N ARG A 91 5.77 -12.99 -13.16
CA ARG A 91 4.39 -13.49 -13.06
C ARG A 91 4.30 -14.96 -13.49
N LYS A 92 4.92 -15.32 -14.61
CA LYS A 92 4.94 -16.68 -15.11
C LYS A 92 5.61 -17.66 -14.15
N ALA A 93 6.76 -17.27 -13.58
CA ALA A 93 7.52 -18.14 -12.66
C ALA A 93 6.75 -18.40 -11.35
N TYR A 94 6.02 -17.40 -10.86
CA TYR A 94 5.29 -17.49 -9.59
C TYR A 94 3.77 -17.74 -9.74
N GLY A 95 3.28 -18.00 -10.94
CA GLY A 95 1.87 -18.31 -11.20
C GLY A 95 0.93 -17.15 -10.91
N ILE A 96 1.38 -15.90 -11.08
CA ILE A 96 0.60 -14.70 -10.81
C ILE A 96 -0.26 -14.37 -12.04
N ALA A 97 -1.58 -14.33 -11.85
CA ALA A 97 -2.51 -14.02 -12.92
C ALA A 97 -2.37 -12.57 -13.41
N ASP A 98 -2.55 -12.37 -14.71
CA ASP A 98 -2.56 -11.06 -15.34
C ASP A 98 -3.63 -10.17 -14.73
N GLY A 99 -3.31 -8.90 -14.54
CA GLY A 99 -4.23 -7.90 -14.01
C GLY A 99 -4.71 -8.14 -12.57
N SER A 100 -4.17 -9.14 -11.87
CA SER A 100 -4.50 -9.41 -10.48
C SER A 100 -3.95 -8.34 -9.53
N PRO A 101 -4.49 -8.21 -8.30
CA PRO A 101 -3.89 -7.38 -7.26
C PRO A 101 -2.43 -7.70 -6.99
N SER A 102 -2.07 -8.99 -7.04
CA SER A 102 -0.69 -9.44 -6.88
C SER A 102 0.21 -8.99 -8.04
N ALA A 103 -0.30 -9.03 -9.29
CA ALA A 103 0.43 -8.50 -10.44
C ALA A 103 0.69 -7.00 -10.29
N TYR A 104 -0.33 -6.23 -9.85
CA TYR A 104 -0.17 -4.80 -9.56
C TYR A 104 0.80 -4.55 -8.40
N ALA A 105 0.74 -5.36 -7.34
CA ALA A 105 1.59 -5.20 -6.16
C ALA A 105 3.06 -5.57 -6.40
N LEU A 106 3.35 -6.53 -7.27
CA LEU A 106 4.67 -7.16 -7.37
C LEU A 106 5.38 -6.93 -8.71
N THR A 107 4.68 -6.34 -9.70
CA THR A 107 5.26 -6.10 -11.03
C THR A 107 4.91 -4.70 -11.55
N HIS A 108 5.53 -4.30 -12.64
CA HIS A 108 5.20 -3.07 -13.37
C HIS A 108 4.38 -3.33 -14.65
N ASP A 109 3.98 -4.59 -14.87
CA ASP A 109 3.17 -4.96 -16.03
C ASP A 109 1.79 -4.31 -15.95
N ASP A 110 1.29 -3.87 -17.09
CA ASP A 110 0.00 -3.19 -17.23
C ASP A 110 -0.21 -2.01 -16.28
N PHE A 111 0.89 -1.39 -15.85
CA PHE A 111 0.88 -0.33 -14.84
C PHE A 111 -0.17 0.74 -15.12
N THR A 112 -0.24 1.24 -16.35
CA THR A 112 -1.15 2.34 -16.70
C THR A 112 -2.62 1.94 -16.49
N SER A 113 -3.01 0.76 -16.94
CA SER A 113 -4.37 0.24 -16.79
C SER A 113 -4.71 -0.02 -15.32
N LEU A 114 -3.82 -0.69 -14.60
CA LEU A 114 -4.01 -1.05 -13.20
C LEU A 114 -4.00 0.18 -12.29
N ALA A 115 -3.11 1.14 -12.53
CA ALA A 115 -3.05 2.40 -11.77
C ALA A 115 -4.35 3.23 -11.94
N GLN A 116 -4.95 3.23 -13.12
CA GLN A 116 -6.27 3.87 -13.33
C GLN A 116 -7.36 3.17 -12.53
N GLY A 117 -7.33 1.85 -12.43
CA GLY A 117 -8.29 1.07 -11.67
C GLY A 117 -8.13 1.22 -10.15
N TYR A 118 -6.90 1.17 -9.65
CA TYR A 118 -6.58 1.28 -8.22
C TYR A 118 -6.47 2.73 -7.72
N GLY A 119 -6.21 3.68 -8.62
CA GLY A 119 -6.12 5.10 -8.30
C GLY A 119 -4.80 5.51 -7.63
N ARG A 120 -4.79 6.72 -7.10
CA ARG A 120 -3.64 7.28 -6.39
C ARG A 120 -3.55 6.75 -4.97
N VAL A 121 -2.33 6.49 -4.52
CA VAL A 121 -2.03 5.92 -3.20
C VAL A 121 -1.10 6.82 -2.39
N GLY A 122 -1.09 6.60 -1.08
CA GLY A 122 -0.25 7.35 -0.14
C GLY A 122 -0.68 8.80 0.02
N GLY A 123 0.28 9.63 0.38
CA GLY A 123 0.13 11.06 0.63
C GLY A 123 0.03 11.40 2.12
N LEU A 124 0.89 12.31 2.56
CA LEU A 124 0.90 12.81 3.93
C LEU A 124 -0.42 13.52 4.29
N ASP A 125 -1.06 14.17 3.32
CA ASP A 125 -2.37 14.80 3.49
C ASP A 125 -3.47 13.78 3.87
N ARG A 126 -3.47 12.59 3.26
CA ARG A 126 -4.38 11.50 3.64
C ARG A 126 -4.01 10.89 4.98
N MET A 127 -2.72 10.71 5.23
CA MET A 127 -2.23 10.21 6.51
C MET A 127 -2.63 11.14 7.65
N ALA A 128 -2.54 12.45 7.48
CA ALA A 128 -2.99 13.44 8.46
C ALA A 128 -4.49 13.26 8.79
N THR A 129 -5.30 12.95 7.80
CA THR A 129 -6.74 12.69 8.02
C THR A 129 -6.95 11.46 8.92
N VAL A 130 -6.22 10.37 8.64
CA VAL A 130 -6.29 9.13 9.45
C VAL A 130 -5.78 9.37 10.87
N ILE A 131 -4.65 10.06 11.02
CA ILE A 131 -4.09 10.40 12.34
C ILE A 131 -5.08 11.24 13.15
N ASN A 132 -5.71 12.25 12.53
CA ASN A 132 -6.68 13.09 13.19
C ASN A 132 -7.92 12.31 13.62
N ALA A 133 -8.40 11.36 12.82
CA ALA A 133 -9.50 10.49 13.18
C ALA A 133 -9.15 9.60 14.39
N ILE A 134 -7.95 9.00 14.40
CA ILE A 134 -7.47 8.22 15.55
C ILE A 134 -7.37 9.07 16.80
N ARG A 135 -6.85 10.29 16.69
CA ARG A 135 -6.75 11.23 17.82
C ARG A 135 -8.09 11.73 18.34
N ALA A 136 -9.09 11.83 17.47
CA ALA A 136 -10.46 12.18 17.89
C ALA A 136 -11.06 11.11 18.81
N ASP A 137 -10.78 9.83 18.53
CA ASP A 137 -11.19 8.68 19.34
C ASP A 137 -10.26 8.44 20.55
N ARG A 138 -8.97 8.78 20.40
CA ARG A 138 -7.91 8.56 21.40
C ARG A 138 -7.07 9.81 21.59
N PRO A 139 -7.58 10.80 22.32
CA PRO A 139 -6.96 12.15 22.42
C PRO A 139 -5.55 12.13 23.03
N ASP A 140 -5.25 11.16 23.88
CA ASP A 140 -3.94 11.01 24.55
C ASP A 140 -2.94 10.15 23.73
N ALA A 141 -3.27 9.79 22.50
CA ALA A 141 -2.38 9.00 21.67
C ALA A 141 -1.11 9.77 21.29
N LEU A 142 0.04 9.15 21.56
CA LEU A 142 1.34 9.67 21.15
C LEU A 142 1.60 9.33 19.69
N LEU A 143 1.99 10.33 18.90
CA LEU A 143 2.47 10.15 17.54
C LEU A 143 4.00 10.01 17.55
N LEU A 144 4.48 8.91 17.03
CA LEU A 144 5.90 8.59 16.91
C LEU A 144 6.25 8.41 15.42
N ASP A 145 7.36 9.00 15.02
CA ASP A 145 7.94 8.84 13.69
C ASP A 145 9.19 7.95 13.78
N GLY A 146 9.17 6.82 13.08
CA GLY A 146 10.27 5.86 13.02
C GLY A 146 11.40 6.27 12.08
N GLY A 147 11.25 7.38 11.38
CA GLY A 147 12.23 7.90 10.44
C GLY A 147 11.91 7.61 8.97
N ASP A 148 12.89 7.92 8.13
CA ASP A 148 12.77 7.84 6.67
C ASP A 148 11.65 8.71 6.07
N THR A 149 11.33 9.80 6.78
CA THR A 149 10.21 10.68 6.44
C THR A 149 10.56 11.71 5.38
N TRP A 150 11.81 12.23 5.41
CA TRP A 150 12.23 13.47 4.74
C TRP A 150 12.98 13.27 3.43
N HIS A 151 13.16 12.08 2.93
CA HIS A 151 13.87 11.80 1.69
C HIS A 151 13.10 10.84 0.78
N GLY A 152 13.50 10.80 -0.49
CA GLY A 152 12.93 9.87 -1.47
C GLY A 152 12.15 10.53 -2.60
N SER A 153 11.81 11.82 -2.48
CA SER A 153 11.22 12.57 -3.59
C SER A 153 12.22 13.57 -4.21
N MET A 154 12.08 13.81 -5.51
CA MET A 154 12.87 14.81 -6.21
C MET A 154 12.57 16.21 -5.65
N THR A 155 11.34 16.50 -5.30
CA THR A 155 10.94 17.78 -4.70
C THR A 155 11.67 18.01 -3.39
N CYS A 156 11.64 17.04 -2.49
CA CYS A 156 12.33 17.13 -1.20
C CYS A 156 13.83 17.34 -1.36
N HIS A 157 14.44 16.68 -2.35
CA HIS A 157 15.85 16.91 -2.68
C HIS A 157 16.12 18.36 -3.12
N HIS A 158 15.27 18.92 -3.98
CA HIS A 158 15.43 20.30 -4.46
C HIS A 158 15.15 21.36 -3.39
N THR A 159 14.24 21.09 -2.48
CA THR A 159 13.85 22.02 -1.41
C THR A 159 14.67 21.83 -0.14
N GLU A 160 15.62 20.89 -0.13
CA GLU A 160 16.38 20.53 1.07
C GLU A 160 15.47 20.15 2.25
N GLY A 161 14.34 19.51 1.94
CA GLY A 161 13.35 19.08 2.91
C GLY A 161 12.30 20.13 3.30
N GLN A 162 12.37 21.34 2.77
CA GLN A 162 11.45 22.43 3.16
C GLN A 162 9.99 22.17 2.75
N ASP A 163 9.75 21.37 1.74
CA ASP A 163 8.40 20.98 1.31
C ASP A 163 7.69 20.03 2.29
N MET A 164 8.43 19.42 3.20
CA MET A 164 7.92 18.51 4.23
C MET A 164 7.65 19.19 5.59
N VAL A 165 7.99 20.45 5.73
CA VAL A 165 7.79 21.29 6.91
C VAL A 165 6.58 22.20 6.72
#